data_51da7484b73d8fe97155e1e72a31d50a
#
_entry.id   51da7484b73d8fe97155e1e72a31d50a
#
_cell.length_a   1.000
_cell.length_b   1.000
_cell.length_c   1.000
_cell.angle_alpha   90.00
_cell.angle_beta   90.00
_cell.angle_gamma   90.00
#
_symmetry.space_group_name_H-M   'P 1'
#
loop_
_entity.id
_entity.type
_entity.pdbx_description
1 polymer ?
#
loop_
_entity_poly.entity_id
_entity_poly.type
_entity_poly.pdbx_seq_one_letter_code
_entity_poly.pdbx_strand_id
1 'polypeptide(L)'
;LGQQATEYYLLKNSPDMEYIGCVTYRRMLSFRPEIPIYENEVTMPASEAVNLGTEGEKRVLLHYLRFNDVITNTSTVLPGSVTQQYLESQPKEYWDLFYEAICKVCPYYHSNALQWFNQSVIPFTTNYIFRKKYFLRYASELFRILDYIFRHCSKVYPV
;
A
#
# COMPACT_ATOMS: atom_id res chain seq x y z
N LEU A 1 7.26 7.05 13.10
CA LEU A 1 5.97 7.57 12.61
C LEU A 1 6.14 7.91 11.13
N GLY A 2 5.93 6.95 10.28
CA GLY A 2 6.19 7.09 8.87
C GLY A 2 4.91 7.40 8.06
N GLN A 3 4.74 6.68 6.96
CA GLN A 3 3.63 6.82 6.02
C GLN A 3 2.25 6.77 6.70
N GLN A 4 2.05 5.90 7.69
CA GLN A 4 0.78 5.77 8.42
C GLN A 4 0.33 7.07 9.12
N ALA A 5 1.28 7.88 9.63
CA ALA A 5 0.93 9.17 10.22
C ALA A 5 0.36 10.13 9.17
N THR A 6 0.93 10.13 7.96
CA THR A 6 0.43 10.93 6.83
C THR A 6 -0.93 10.45 6.39
N GLU A 7 -1.13 9.14 6.26
CA GLU A 7 -2.43 8.53 5.91
C GLU A 7 -3.51 8.87 6.94
N TYR A 8 -3.18 8.82 8.24
CA TYR A 8 -4.09 9.21 9.30
C TYR A 8 -4.48 10.69 9.23
N TYR A 9 -3.49 11.57 8.99
CA TYR A 9 -3.73 12.99 8.81
C TYR A 9 -4.66 13.27 7.63
N LEU A 10 -4.42 12.64 6.47
CA LEU A 10 -5.26 12.77 5.28
C LEU A 10 -6.67 12.24 5.50
N LEU A 11 -6.81 11.11 6.23
CA LEU A 11 -8.11 10.57 6.61
C LEU A 11 -8.92 11.59 7.46
N LYS A 12 -8.27 12.22 8.44
CA LYS A 12 -8.93 13.16 9.38
C LYS A 12 -9.28 14.50 8.76
N ASN A 13 -8.42 14.99 7.85
CA ASN A 13 -8.58 16.34 7.29
C ASN A 13 -9.24 16.33 5.90
N SER A 14 -9.35 15.16 5.27
CA SER A 14 -10.05 14.95 4.00
C SER A 14 -9.88 16.10 2.99
N PRO A 15 -8.68 16.35 2.47
CA PRO A 15 -8.41 17.48 1.61
C PRO A 15 -9.33 17.52 0.39
N ASP A 16 -9.63 18.71 -0.12
CA ASP A 16 -10.45 18.88 -1.32
C ASP A 16 -9.64 18.56 -2.57
N MET A 17 -9.52 17.28 -2.87
CA MET A 17 -8.87 16.73 -4.05
C MET A 17 -9.57 15.44 -4.49
N GLU A 18 -9.52 15.14 -5.78
CA GLU A 18 -10.19 13.96 -6.34
C GLU A 18 -9.38 12.68 -6.10
N TYR A 19 -8.06 12.79 -6.09
CA TYR A 19 -7.12 11.68 -5.92
C TYR A 19 -6.13 11.96 -4.79
N ILE A 20 -5.72 10.92 -4.11
CA ILE A 20 -4.71 10.94 -3.06
C ILE A 20 -3.64 9.92 -3.40
N GLY A 21 -2.39 10.39 -3.50
CA GLY A 21 -1.22 9.54 -3.73
C GLY A 21 -0.32 9.49 -2.51
N CYS A 22 0.23 8.32 -2.24
CA CYS A 22 1.30 8.11 -1.28
C CYS A 22 2.51 7.54 -1.97
N VAL A 23 3.67 8.10 -1.66
CA VAL A 23 4.97 7.60 -2.11
C VAL A 23 5.93 7.56 -0.93
N THR A 24 6.86 6.62 -0.95
CA THR A 24 7.92 6.60 0.06
C THR A 24 9.04 7.55 -0.34
N TYR A 25 9.84 7.98 0.63
CA TYR A 25 10.89 8.99 0.41
C TYR A 25 11.97 8.58 -0.61
N ARG A 26 12.10 7.28 -0.90
CA ARG A 26 13.08 6.74 -1.85
C ARG A 26 12.46 6.11 -3.09
N ARG A 27 11.13 6.05 -3.18
CA ARG A 27 10.42 5.40 -4.28
C ARG A 27 9.28 6.26 -4.76
N MET A 28 9.17 6.43 -6.05
CA MET A 28 8.07 7.15 -6.71
C MET A 28 7.46 6.27 -7.79
N LEU A 29 6.20 6.51 -8.10
CA LEU A 29 5.59 5.93 -9.30
C LEU A 29 6.07 6.72 -10.52
N SER A 30 6.58 6.02 -11.53
CA SER A 30 6.93 6.63 -12.81
C SER A 30 5.87 6.29 -13.86
N PHE A 31 5.55 7.26 -14.67
CA PHE A 31 4.63 7.15 -15.81
C PHE A 31 5.37 7.42 -17.13
N ARG A 32 6.67 7.22 -17.16
CA ARG A 32 7.51 7.40 -18.33
C ARG A 32 7.27 6.26 -19.32
N PRO A 33 6.87 6.55 -20.56
CA PRO A 33 6.57 5.51 -21.56
C PRO A 33 7.82 4.74 -22.01
N GLU A 34 9.01 5.31 -21.85
CA GLU A 34 10.28 4.67 -22.18
C GLU A 34 10.75 3.63 -21.15
N ILE A 35 10.18 3.63 -19.94
CA ILE A 35 10.49 2.62 -18.92
C ILE A 35 9.58 1.41 -19.16
N PRO A 36 10.15 0.23 -19.44
CA PRO A 36 9.36 -0.96 -19.66
C PRO A 36 8.51 -1.31 -18.42
N ILE A 37 7.24 -1.63 -18.63
CA ILE A 37 6.29 -1.95 -17.53
C ILE A 37 6.65 -3.23 -16.75
N TYR A 38 7.56 -4.05 -17.27
CA TYR A 38 8.08 -5.22 -16.58
C TYR A 38 9.29 -4.92 -15.67
N GLU A 39 9.84 -3.70 -15.74
CA GLU A 39 10.83 -3.23 -14.78
C GLU A 39 10.12 -2.70 -13.54
N ASN A 40 10.19 -3.49 -12.46
CA ASN A 40 9.51 -3.16 -11.21
C ASN A 40 10.14 -1.97 -10.47
N GLU A 41 11.43 -1.75 -10.65
CA GLU A 41 12.17 -0.68 -9.98
C GLU A 41 13.35 -0.23 -10.87
N VAL A 42 13.40 1.07 -11.12
CA VAL A 42 14.52 1.71 -11.82
C VAL A 42 15.21 2.64 -10.84
N THR A 43 16.50 2.44 -10.61
CA THR A 43 17.32 3.32 -9.79
C THR A 43 17.83 4.48 -10.64
N MET A 44 17.64 5.70 -10.17
CA MET A 44 18.14 6.90 -10.83
C MET A 44 18.80 7.87 -9.84
N PRO A 45 19.75 8.69 -10.29
CA PRO A 45 20.33 9.76 -9.48
C PRO A 45 19.27 10.76 -9.02
N ALA A 46 19.45 11.34 -7.82
CA ALA A 46 18.52 12.33 -7.27
C ALA A 46 18.36 13.56 -8.19
N SER A 47 19.41 13.93 -8.95
CA SER A 47 19.38 15.01 -9.95
C SER A 47 18.40 14.74 -11.09
N GLU A 48 18.17 13.47 -11.44
CA GLU A 48 17.20 13.08 -12.46
C GLU A 48 15.79 12.97 -11.88
N ALA A 49 15.67 12.59 -10.61
CA ALA A 49 14.40 12.50 -9.91
C ALA A 49 13.68 13.85 -9.80
N VAL A 50 14.42 14.96 -9.80
CA VAL A 50 13.83 16.32 -9.82
C VAL A 50 13.05 16.60 -11.10
N ASN A 51 13.35 15.89 -12.19
CA ASN A 51 12.67 16.02 -13.48
C ASN A 51 11.46 15.08 -13.62
N LEU A 52 11.09 14.36 -12.56
CA LEU A 52 9.82 13.60 -12.53
C LEU A 52 8.64 14.57 -12.45
N GLY A 53 7.54 14.24 -13.09
CA GLY A 53 6.35 15.09 -13.13
C GLY A 53 6.29 16.00 -14.36
N THR A 54 6.94 15.58 -15.45
CA THR A 54 6.82 16.26 -16.75
C THR A 54 5.36 16.30 -17.22
N GLU A 55 5.02 17.25 -18.11
CA GLU A 55 3.68 17.31 -18.71
C GLU A 55 3.33 16.02 -19.49
N GLY A 56 4.33 15.28 -19.99
CA GLY A 56 4.14 13.97 -20.60
C GLY A 56 3.67 12.93 -19.59
N GLU A 57 4.36 12.80 -18.47
CA GLU A 57 3.99 11.87 -17.39
C GLU A 57 2.63 12.23 -16.77
N LYS A 58 2.35 13.51 -16.59
CA LYS A 58 1.06 13.99 -16.11
C LYS A 58 -0.09 13.58 -17.04
N ARG A 59 0.10 13.68 -18.35
CA ARG A 59 -0.91 13.22 -19.33
C ARG A 59 -1.14 11.71 -19.24
N VAL A 60 -0.07 10.93 -19.12
CA VAL A 60 -0.15 9.47 -18.95
C VAL A 60 -0.88 9.12 -17.65
N LEU A 61 -0.50 9.76 -16.54
CA LEU A 61 -1.18 9.57 -15.25
C LEU A 61 -2.68 9.91 -15.36
N LEU A 62 -3.04 11.06 -15.90
CA LEU A 62 -4.43 11.47 -16.07
C LEU A 62 -5.21 10.52 -16.98
N HIS A 63 -4.56 9.94 -17.99
CA HIS A 63 -5.18 8.89 -18.82
C HIS A 63 -5.53 7.66 -17.96
N TYR A 64 -4.59 7.14 -17.18
CA TYR A 64 -4.86 5.99 -16.29
C TYR A 64 -5.94 6.28 -15.24
N LEU A 65 -5.96 7.46 -14.65
CA LEU A 65 -6.93 7.87 -13.65
C LEU A 65 -8.37 7.98 -14.18
N ARG A 66 -8.55 8.14 -15.48
CA ARG A 66 -9.91 8.12 -16.09
C ARG A 66 -10.59 6.75 -15.99
N PHE A 67 -9.79 5.69 -16.01
CA PHE A 67 -10.29 4.31 -16.12
C PHE A 67 -10.03 3.47 -14.89
N ASN A 68 -9.24 3.99 -13.93
CA ASN A 68 -8.83 3.25 -12.74
C ASN A 68 -9.11 4.05 -11.47
N ASP A 69 -9.65 3.38 -10.48
CA ASP A 69 -9.89 3.96 -9.16
C ASP A 69 -8.66 3.86 -8.25
N VAL A 70 -7.74 2.93 -8.57
CA VAL A 70 -6.50 2.66 -7.83
C VAL A 70 -5.37 2.41 -8.83
N ILE A 71 -4.24 3.05 -8.61
CA ILE A 71 -2.98 2.79 -9.31
C ILE A 71 -1.95 2.39 -8.26
N THR A 72 -1.25 1.30 -8.50
CA THR A 72 -0.13 0.82 -7.69
C THR A 72 1.08 0.60 -8.58
N ASN A 73 2.22 0.28 -7.99
CA ASN A 73 3.37 -0.23 -8.74
C ASN A 73 3.05 -1.59 -9.39
N THR A 74 3.85 -1.97 -10.36
CA THR A 74 3.80 -3.31 -10.95
C THR A 74 4.00 -4.41 -9.90
N SER A 75 3.39 -5.56 -10.13
CA SER A 75 3.48 -6.68 -9.20
C SER A 75 4.88 -7.30 -9.22
N THR A 76 5.33 -7.73 -8.05
CA THR A 76 6.56 -8.47 -7.84
C THR A 76 6.25 -9.93 -7.55
N VAL A 77 7.07 -10.83 -8.04
CA VAL A 77 6.99 -12.26 -7.73
C VAL A 77 7.79 -12.52 -6.46
N LEU A 78 7.14 -13.06 -5.44
CA LEU A 78 7.78 -13.49 -4.20
C LEU A 78 8.31 -14.92 -4.32
N PRO A 79 9.35 -15.30 -3.56
CA PRO A 79 9.85 -16.69 -3.53
C PRO A 79 8.80 -17.71 -3.01
N GLY A 80 7.83 -17.24 -2.24
CA GLY A 80 6.74 -18.03 -1.68
C GLY A 80 5.47 -17.18 -1.55
N SER A 81 4.52 -17.62 -0.75
CA SER A 81 3.32 -16.82 -0.49
C SER A 81 3.63 -15.62 0.42
N VAL A 82 2.73 -14.63 0.45
CA VAL A 82 2.80 -13.50 1.39
C VAL A 82 2.97 -13.97 2.82
N THR A 83 2.17 -14.99 3.23
CA THR A 83 2.26 -15.58 4.56
C THR A 83 3.65 -16.18 4.83
N GLN A 84 4.17 -16.96 3.88
CA GLN A 84 5.50 -17.58 4.03
C GLN A 84 6.58 -16.51 4.19
N GLN A 85 6.62 -15.52 3.32
CA GLN A 85 7.59 -14.44 3.39
C GLN A 85 7.52 -13.67 4.72
N TYR A 86 6.32 -13.42 5.23
CA TYR A 86 6.17 -12.77 6.52
C TYR A 86 6.73 -13.62 7.66
N LEU A 87 6.39 -14.91 7.69
CA LEU A 87 6.80 -15.84 8.75
C LEU A 87 8.30 -16.18 8.72
N GLU A 88 9.00 -15.97 7.62
CA GLU A 88 10.47 -16.08 7.54
C GLU A 88 11.18 -14.97 8.31
N SER A 89 10.56 -13.81 8.48
CA SER A 89 11.20 -12.63 9.06
C SER A 89 10.55 -12.14 10.36
N GLN A 90 9.35 -12.59 10.66
CA GLN A 90 8.55 -12.11 11.79
C GLN A 90 7.96 -13.26 12.60
N PRO A 91 7.78 -13.09 13.93
CA PRO A 91 7.11 -14.06 14.78
C PRO A 91 5.68 -14.36 14.33
N LYS A 92 5.30 -15.64 14.42
CA LYS A 92 3.96 -16.11 14.04
C LYS A 92 2.84 -15.41 14.80
N GLU A 93 3.08 -15.08 16.05
CA GLU A 93 2.11 -14.42 16.95
C GLU A 93 1.66 -13.06 16.39
N TYR A 94 2.53 -12.35 15.68
CA TYR A 94 2.16 -11.08 15.04
C TYR A 94 1.27 -11.30 13.83
N TRP A 95 1.55 -12.36 13.08
CA TRP A 95 0.68 -12.77 11.97
C TRP A 95 -0.70 -13.17 12.47
N ASP A 96 -0.76 -13.99 13.51
CA ASP A 96 -2.01 -14.46 14.09
C ASP A 96 -2.86 -13.29 14.60
N LEU A 97 -2.23 -12.33 15.30
CA LEU A 97 -2.91 -11.11 15.78
C LEU A 97 -3.41 -10.24 14.63
N PHE A 98 -2.60 -10.08 13.58
CA PHE A 98 -3.00 -9.33 12.38
C PHE A 98 -4.20 -9.98 11.69
N TYR A 99 -4.16 -11.30 11.52
CA TYR A 99 -5.24 -12.05 10.91
C TYR A 99 -6.51 -12.03 11.77
N GLU A 100 -6.38 -12.18 13.09
CA GLU A 100 -7.48 -12.02 14.04
C GLU A 100 -8.12 -10.62 13.91
N ALA A 101 -7.30 -9.57 13.81
CA ALA A 101 -7.78 -8.20 13.65
C ALA A 101 -8.64 -8.05 12.38
N ILE A 102 -8.20 -8.60 11.25
CA ILE A 102 -8.99 -8.59 10.00
C ILE A 102 -10.33 -9.28 10.22
N CYS A 103 -10.32 -10.47 10.80
CA CYS A 103 -11.53 -11.26 11.02
C CYS A 103 -12.54 -10.56 11.95
N LYS A 104 -12.06 -9.85 12.97
CA LYS A 104 -12.89 -9.16 13.97
C LYS A 104 -13.39 -7.81 13.50
N VAL A 105 -12.55 -7.05 12.82
CA VAL A 105 -12.81 -5.64 12.49
C VAL A 105 -13.40 -5.49 11.10
N CYS A 106 -12.97 -6.33 10.15
CA CYS A 106 -13.35 -6.28 8.75
C CYS A 106 -13.73 -7.69 8.23
N PRO A 107 -14.71 -8.39 8.81
CA PRO A 107 -15.02 -9.79 8.49
C PRO A 107 -15.36 -10.03 7.01
N TYR A 108 -15.84 -9.01 6.31
CA TYR A 108 -16.11 -9.07 4.87
C TYR A 108 -14.86 -9.21 4.00
N TYR A 109 -13.65 -8.99 4.56
CA TYR A 109 -12.39 -9.26 3.87
C TYR A 109 -11.84 -10.65 4.10
N HIS A 110 -12.41 -11.44 4.98
CA HIS A 110 -11.84 -12.73 5.41
C HIS A 110 -11.45 -13.65 4.23
N SER A 111 -12.38 -13.90 3.31
CA SER A 111 -12.09 -14.77 2.15
C SER A 111 -11.06 -14.17 1.20
N ASN A 112 -11.16 -12.86 0.94
CA ASN A 112 -10.22 -12.15 0.07
C ASN A 112 -8.83 -12.07 0.72
N ALA A 113 -8.76 -11.87 2.04
CA ALA A 113 -7.49 -11.87 2.78
C ALA A 113 -6.79 -13.22 2.69
N LEU A 114 -7.52 -14.33 2.89
CA LEU A 114 -6.94 -15.67 2.73
C LEU A 114 -6.42 -15.91 1.31
N GLN A 115 -7.19 -15.53 0.30
CA GLN A 115 -6.75 -15.64 -1.08
C GLN A 115 -5.49 -14.81 -1.33
N TRP A 116 -5.46 -13.56 -0.87
CA TRP A 116 -4.34 -12.66 -1.01
C TRP A 116 -3.09 -13.17 -0.29
N PHE A 117 -3.22 -13.68 0.93
CA PHE A 117 -2.10 -14.16 1.73
C PHE A 117 -1.44 -15.42 1.15
N ASN A 118 -2.17 -16.18 0.34
CA ASN A 118 -1.65 -17.36 -0.36
C ASN A 118 -1.04 -17.04 -1.74
N GLN A 119 -1.12 -15.77 -2.20
CA GLN A 119 -0.52 -15.37 -3.47
C GLN A 119 0.99 -15.13 -3.33
N SER A 120 1.70 -15.36 -4.44
CA SER A 120 3.11 -15.04 -4.59
C SER A 120 3.37 -13.86 -5.54
N VAL A 121 2.33 -13.31 -6.16
CA VAL A 121 2.43 -12.17 -7.10
C VAL A 121 1.61 -11.02 -6.53
N ILE A 122 2.29 -10.01 -6.04
CA ILE A 122 1.67 -8.86 -5.34
C ILE A 122 2.36 -7.54 -5.70
N PRO A 123 1.66 -6.40 -5.63
CA PRO A 123 2.30 -5.09 -5.55
C PRO A 123 2.97 -4.97 -4.17
N PHE A 124 4.30 -4.99 -4.15
CA PHE A 124 5.09 -5.13 -2.91
C PHE A 124 5.45 -3.79 -2.25
N THR A 125 5.16 -2.68 -2.89
CA THR A 125 5.48 -1.36 -2.33
C THR A 125 4.25 -0.64 -1.82
N THR A 126 4.50 0.33 -0.95
CA THR A 126 3.46 1.19 -0.36
C THR A 126 3.17 2.43 -1.21
N ASN A 127 3.60 2.43 -2.49
CA ASN A 127 3.34 3.51 -3.42
C ASN A 127 2.00 3.27 -4.12
N TYR A 128 1.12 4.24 -4.04
CA TYR A 128 -0.21 4.13 -4.65
C TYR A 128 -0.83 5.50 -4.93
N ILE A 129 -1.81 5.50 -5.84
CA ILE A 129 -2.72 6.62 -6.05
C ILE A 129 -4.14 6.06 -6.00
N PHE A 130 -4.96 6.60 -5.13
CA PHE A 130 -6.36 6.23 -5.00
C PHE A 130 -7.27 7.37 -5.43
N ARG A 131 -8.41 7.08 -6.04
CA ARG A 131 -9.53 8.00 -6.01
C ARG A 131 -9.96 8.20 -4.55
N LYS A 132 -10.21 9.47 -4.12
CA LYS A 132 -10.43 9.87 -2.72
C LYS A 132 -11.39 8.95 -1.96
N LYS A 133 -12.53 8.57 -2.56
CA LYS A 133 -13.52 7.70 -1.88
C LYS A 133 -12.95 6.34 -1.46
N TYR A 134 -12.07 5.77 -2.29
CA TYR A 134 -11.41 4.49 -1.97
C TYR A 134 -10.27 4.66 -0.98
N PHE A 135 -9.53 5.78 -1.06
CA PHE A 135 -8.54 6.10 -0.04
C PHE A 135 -9.17 6.23 1.35
N LEU A 136 -10.27 6.97 1.48
CA LEU A 136 -10.95 7.17 2.76
C LEU A 136 -11.45 5.85 3.34
N ARG A 137 -11.98 4.97 2.50
CA ARG A 137 -12.38 3.62 2.90
C ARG A 137 -11.18 2.81 3.37
N TYR A 138 -10.13 2.70 2.53
CA TYR A 138 -8.89 2.00 2.85
C TYR A 138 -8.29 2.48 4.17
N ALA A 139 -8.07 3.78 4.31
CA ALA A 139 -7.47 4.35 5.50
C ALA A 139 -8.33 4.13 6.76
N SER A 140 -9.67 4.29 6.65
CA SER A 140 -10.57 4.01 7.77
C SER A 140 -10.47 2.55 8.24
N GLU A 141 -10.46 1.60 7.33
CA GLU A 141 -10.37 0.17 7.64
C GLU A 141 -8.99 -0.19 8.19
N LEU A 142 -7.92 0.33 7.58
CA LEU A 142 -6.55 0.16 8.06
C LEU A 142 -6.39 0.61 9.52
N PHE A 143 -6.87 1.82 9.86
CA PHE A 143 -6.71 2.34 11.23
C PHE A 143 -7.60 1.64 12.24
N ARG A 144 -8.72 1.07 11.85
CA ARG A 144 -9.51 0.17 12.71
C ARG A 144 -8.76 -1.13 13.02
N ILE A 145 -8.09 -1.72 12.02
CA ILE A 145 -7.25 -2.92 12.19
C ILE A 145 -6.06 -2.60 13.09
N LEU A 146 -5.35 -1.49 12.83
CA LEU A 146 -4.22 -1.05 13.65
C LEU A 146 -4.61 -0.75 15.10
N ASP A 147 -5.75 -0.11 15.34
CA ASP A 147 -6.29 0.13 16.68
C ASP A 147 -6.58 -1.18 17.42
N TYR A 148 -7.17 -2.16 16.72
CA TYR A 148 -7.37 -3.50 17.29
C TYR A 148 -6.03 -4.14 17.69
N ILE A 149 -5.06 -4.15 16.80
CA ILE A 149 -3.73 -4.70 17.05
C ILE A 149 -3.09 -3.99 18.25
N PHE A 150 -3.12 -2.66 18.28
CA PHE A 150 -2.54 -1.86 19.36
C PHE A 150 -3.15 -2.21 20.72
N ARG A 151 -4.46 -2.37 20.80
CA ARG A 151 -5.15 -2.74 22.05
C ARG A 151 -4.87 -4.18 22.51
N HIS A 152 -4.44 -5.05 21.62
CA HIS A 152 -4.21 -6.47 21.90
C HIS A 152 -2.74 -6.88 21.83
N CYS A 153 -1.83 -5.94 21.52
CA CYS A 153 -0.40 -6.26 21.38
C CYS A 153 0.25 -6.77 22.68
N SER A 154 -0.28 -6.46 23.87
CA SER A 154 0.17 -7.02 25.14
C SER A 154 0.02 -8.55 25.22
N LYS A 155 -0.83 -9.16 24.40
CA LYS A 155 -0.91 -10.63 24.26
C LYS A 155 0.36 -11.23 23.62
N VAL A 156 1.10 -10.41 22.85
CA VAL A 156 2.27 -10.82 22.08
C VAL A 156 3.56 -10.28 22.70
N TYR A 157 3.47 -9.16 23.40
CA TYR A 157 4.56 -8.57 24.20
C TYR A 157 4.13 -8.55 25.66
N PRO A 158 4.37 -9.64 26.43
CA PRO A 158 4.24 -9.56 27.86
C PRO A 158 5.29 -8.56 28.39
N VAL A 159 4.82 -7.47 29.00
CA VAL A 159 5.65 -6.47 29.70
C VAL A 159 6.15 -7.09 30.99
#